data_8a2ae7e18e6f0e50587f5b409cdcc8bf
#
_entry.id   8a2ae7e18e6f0e50587f5b409cdcc8bf
#
_cell.length_a   1.000
_cell.length_b   1.000
_cell.length_c   1.000
_cell.angle_alpha   90.00
_cell.angle_beta   90.00
_cell.angle_gamma   90.00
#
_symmetry.space_group_name_H-M   'P 1'
#
loop_
_entity.id
_entity.type
_entity.pdbx_description
1 polymer ?
#
loop_
_entity_poly.entity_id
_entity_poly.type
_entity_poly.pdbx_seq_one_letter_code
_entity_poly.pdbx_strand_id
1 'polypeptide(L)'
;MNLNTLTNICYFAATFTLIVISVGAWVRLTDAGLGCPDWPGCYGILSTPDTESELLRAKELYPDSVIDIGKAWREMFHRYLAGTLGILVFIITFLMLKYAKHVPKIYPISLSILIVIQSTMGMLTVTQLVKPTIVTTHLILGMTTAGLLLWNGLQIKLKNKIDQIDFKLVNLIFICILALILQILLGGWTSTNYAS
;
A
#
# COMPACT_ATOMS: atom_id res chain seq x y z
N MET A 1 -2.84 -15.51 22.68
CA MET A 1 -2.52 -14.07 22.44
C MET A 1 -3.66 -13.23 22.97
N ASN A 2 -3.36 -12.12 23.63
CA ASN A 2 -4.38 -11.18 24.13
C ASN A 2 -5.01 -10.42 22.95
N LEU A 3 -6.34 -10.25 22.95
CA LEU A 3 -7.07 -9.51 21.91
C LEU A 3 -6.65 -8.04 21.84
N ASN A 4 -6.30 -7.42 22.97
CA ASN A 4 -5.78 -6.05 22.98
C ASN A 4 -4.45 -5.92 22.22
N THR A 5 -3.56 -6.91 22.33
CA THR A 5 -2.32 -6.96 21.56
C THR A 5 -2.61 -7.04 20.06
N LEU A 6 -3.56 -7.90 19.65
CA LEU A 6 -3.95 -8.03 18.26
C LEU A 6 -4.56 -6.72 17.70
N THR A 7 -5.42 -6.07 18.49
CA THR A 7 -5.97 -4.75 18.16
C THR A 7 -4.85 -3.72 17.93
N ASN A 8 -3.86 -3.67 18.82
CA ASN A 8 -2.73 -2.75 18.70
C ASN A 8 -1.87 -3.05 17.47
N ILE A 9 -1.69 -4.32 17.11
CA ILE A 9 -0.98 -4.72 15.87
C ILE A 9 -1.76 -4.22 14.64
N CYS A 10 -3.09 -4.32 14.62
CA CYS A 10 -3.91 -3.78 13.52
C CYS A 10 -3.77 -2.26 13.41
N TYR A 11 -3.79 -1.52 14.52
CA TYR A 11 -3.61 -0.06 14.51
C TYR A 11 -2.20 0.34 14.08
N PHE A 12 -1.18 -0.38 14.55
CA PHE A 12 0.19 -0.19 14.09
C PHE A 12 0.29 -0.39 12.58
N ALA A 13 -0.27 -1.49 12.07
CA ALA A 13 -0.26 -1.78 10.63
C ALA A 13 -1.01 -0.73 9.81
N ALA A 14 -2.15 -0.19 10.32
CA ALA A 14 -2.87 0.90 9.67
C ALA A 14 -2.00 2.18 9.58
N THR A 15 -1.34 2.56 10.67
CA THR A 15 -0.40 3.70 10.69
C THR A 15 0.79 3.44 9.77
N PHE A 16 1.36 2.24 9.79
CA PHE A 16 2.47 1.85 8.91
C PHE A 16 2.05 1.91 7.44
N THR A 17 0.80 1.53 7.10
CA THR A 17 0.25 1.66 5.74
C THR A 17 0.25 3.11 5.28
N LEU A 18 -0.13 4.07 6.14
CA LEU A 18 -0.08 5.49 5.79
C LEU A 18 1.35 5.97 5.52
N ILE A 19 2.34 5.47 6.27
CA ILE A 19 3.76 5.75 6.00
C ILE A 19 4.16 5.19 4.64
N VAL A 20 3.80 3.95 4.33
CA VAL A 20 4.08 3.31 3.02
C VAL A 20 3.47 4.12 1.88
N ILE A 21 2.22 4.57 2.03
CA ILE A 21 1.54 5.43 1.05
C ILE A 21 2.29 6.75 0.87
N SER A 22 2.71 7.40 1.96
CA SER A 22 3.45 8.66 1.92
C SER A 22 4.80 8.50 1.21
N VAL A 23 5.51 7.40 1.47
CA VAL A 23 6.75 7.07 0.75
C VAL A 23 6.49 6.81 -0.73
N GLY A 24 5.42 6.10 -1.09
CA GLY A 24 5.02 5.89 -2.48
C GLY A 24 4.70 7.21 -3.21
N ALA A 25 4.01 8.12 -2.53
CA ALA A 25 3.76 9.46 -3.06
C ALA A 25 5.06 10.26 -3.25
N TRP A 26 6.00 10.17 -2.31
CA TRP A 26 7.33 10.78 -2.44
C TRP A 26 8.12 10.22 -3.61
N VAL A 27 8.12 8.89 -3.83
CA VAL A 27 8.73 8.24 -4.99
C VAL A 27 8.14 8.81 -6.28
N ARG A 28 6.82 8.98 -6.35
CA ARG A 28 6.15 9.57 -7.52
C ARG A 28 6.52 11.03 -7.73
N LEU A 29 6.47 11.86 -6.67
CA LEU A 29 6.75 13.30 -6.74
C LEU A 29 8.23 13.62 -7.03
N THR A 30 9.13 12.68 -6.80
CA THR A 30 10.56 12.81 -7.12
C THR A 30 10.93 12.16 -8.45
N ASP A 31 9.93 11.83 -9.28
CA ASP A 31 10.09 11.18 -10.59
C ASP A 31 10.94 9.90 -10.51
N ALA A 32 10.78 9.15 -9.42
CA ALA A 32 11.52 7.92 -9.16
C ALA A 32 10.70 6.64 -9.38
N GLY A 33 9.44 6.76 -9.83
CA GLY A 33 8.52 5.62 -10.00
C GLY A 33 8.85 4.69 -11.18
N LEU A 34 9.88 5.01 -11.97
CA LEU A 34 10.46 4.18 -13.02
C LEU A 34 11.99 4.11 -12.85
N GLY A 35 12.50 4.19 -11.63
CA GLY A 35 13.91 4.02 -11.31
C GLY A 35 14.39 2.58 -11.51
N CYS A 36 13.45 1.61 -11.49
CA CYS A 36 13.68 0.20 -11.77
C CYS A 36 12.85 -0.24 -12.98
N PRO A 37 13.44 -0.84 -14.03
CA PRO A 37 12.71 -1.24 -15.23
C PRO A 37 11.91 -2.53 -15.04
N ASP A 38 12.17 -3.30 -13.99
CA ASP A 38 11.61 -4.61 -13.69
C ASP A 38 10.95 -4.69 -12.31
N TRP A 39 10.28 -5.81 -12.05
CA TRP A 39 9.60 -6.11 -10.80
C TRP A 39 9.65 -7.64 -10.56
N PRO A 40 9.86 -8.14 -9.34
CA PRO A 40 9.93 -7.43 -8.04
C PRO A 40 11.31 -6.81 -7.75
N GLY A 41 12.34 -7.14 -8.49
CA GLY A 41 13.70 -6.64 -8.36
C GLY A 41 13.92 -5.29 -9.04
N CYS A 42 15.19 -4.97 -9.25
CA CYS A 42 15.65 -3.77 -9.92
C CYS A 42 16.87 -4.11 -10.76
N TYR A 43 16.79 -3.93 -12.08
CA TYR A 43 17.84 -4.30 -13.03
C TYR A 43 18.29 -5.79 -12.92
N GLY A 44 17.34 -6.70 -12.65
CA GLY A 44 17.56 -8.14 -12.57
C GLY A 44 18.14 -8.64 -11.24
N ILE A 45 18.25 -7.78 -10.22
CA ILE A 45 18.68 -8.14 -8.85
C ILE A 45 17.63 -7.72 -7.81
N LEU A 46 17.71 -8.24 -6.58
CA LEU A 46 16.76 -7.89 -5.51
C LEU A 46 17.09 -6.57 -4.79
N SER A 47 18.16 -5.90 -5.19
CA SER A 47 18.62 -4.61 -4.69
C SER A 47 18.75 -3.65 -5.87
N THR A 48 19.41 -2.50 -5.66
CA THR A 48 19.84 -1.62 -6.75
C THR A 48 21.27 -1.97 -7.16
N PRO A 49 21.65 -1.82 -8.44
CA PRO A 49 23.02 -2.05 -8.86
C PRO A 49 23.92 -0.95 -8.29
N ASP A 50 24.90 -1.31 -7.45
CA ASP A 50 25.82 -0.38 -6.79
C ASP A 50 27.30 -0.70 -7.04
N THR A 51 27.59 -1.90 -7.56
CA THR A 51 28.95 -2.28 -7.98
C THR A 51 29.14 -2.07 -9.49
N GLU A 52 30.39 -1.89 -9.93
CA GLU A 52 30.72 -1.71 -11.35
C GLU A 52 30.24 -2.90 -12.21
N SER A 53 30.39 -4.12 -11.71
CA SER A 53 29.95 -5.35 -12.38
C SER A 53 28.42 -5.42 -12.52
N GLU A 54 27.67 -4.98 -11.50
CA GLU A 54 26.22 -4.93 -11.54
C GLU A 54 25.72 -3.85 -12.49
N LEU A 55 26.39 -2.68 -12.53
CA LEU A 55 26.08 -1.60 -13.46
C LEU A 55 26.33 -2.01 -14.92
N LEU A 56 27.42 -2.72 -15.20
CA LEU A 56 27.67 -3.26 -16.54
C LEU A 56 26.60 -4.25 -16.94
N ARG A 57 26.26 -5.19 -16.06
CA ARG A 57 25.17 -6.16 -16.29
C ARG A 57 23.81 -5.49 -16.48
N ALA A 58 23.52 -4.46 -15.68
CA ALA A 58 22.28 -3.69 -15.82
C ALA A 58 22.17 -3.02 -17.19
N LYS A 59 23.27 -2.45 -17.70
CA LYS A 59 23.33 -1.87 -19.05
C LYS A 59 23.16 -2.90 -20.18
N GLU A 60 23.68 -4.12 -19.99
CA GLU A 60 23.49 -5.21 -20.95
C GLU A 60 22.03 -5.69 -20.99
N LEU A 61 21.40 -5.85 -19.81
CA LEU A 61 20.02 -6.34 -19.71
C LEU A 61 18.97 -5.29 -20.11
N TYR A 62 19.27 -4.01 -19.85
CA TYR A 62 18.34 -2.90 -20.07
C TYR A 62 19.03 -1.74 -20.81
N PRO A 63 19.42 -1.95 -22.10
CA PRO A 63 20.24 -0.99 -22.85
C PRO A 63 19.56 0.37 -23.06
N ASP A 64 18.23 0.39 -23.13
CA ASP A 64 17.44 1.62 -23.34
C ASP A 64 17.12 2.38 -22.04
N SER A 65 17.50 1.85 -20.88
CA SER A 65 17.22 2.50 -19.61
C SER A 65 18.34 3.41 -19.16
N VAL A 66 17.99 4.61 -18.66
CA VAL A 66 18.93 5.50 -17.97
C VAL A 66 19.03 5.06 -16.51
N ILE A 67 20.20 4.53 -16.12
CA ILE A 67 20.42 4.05 -14.76
C ILE A 67 20.66 5.26 -13.85
N ASP A 68 19.69 5.55 -12.99
CA ASP A 68 19.80 6.51 -11.87
C ASP A 68 19.65 5.75 -10.54
N ILE A 69 20.79 5.52 -9.87
CA ILE A 69 20.83 4.77 -8.61
C ILE A 69 20.01 5.43 -7.52
N GLY A 70 19.95 6.78 -7.50
CA GLY A 70 19.18 7.52 -6.52
C GLY A 70 17.67 7.33 -6.71
N LYS A 71 17.18 7.28 -7.95
CA LYS A 71 15.79 6.94 -8.28
C LYS A 71 15.50 5.47 -7.97
N ALA A 72 16.37 4.57 -8.38
CA ALA A 72 16.25 3.13 -8.12
C ALA A 72 16.14 2.83 -6.60
N TRP A 73 16.99 3.44 -5.78
CA TRP A 73 16.94 3.29 -4.32
C TRP A 73 15.63 3.77 -3.71
N ARG A 74 15.12 4.92 -4.12
CA ARG A 74 13.83 5.44 -3.62
C ARG A 74 12.68 4.48 -3.92
N GLU A 75 12.66 3.93 -5.13
CA GLU A 75 11.65 2.96 -5.55
C GLU A 75 11.78 1.64 -4.79
N MET A 76 13.00 1.08 -4.68
CA MET A 76 13.25 -0.16 -3.93
C MET A 76 12.94 0.00 -2.44
N PHE A 77 13.24 1.13 -1.84
CA PHE A 77 12.86 1.43 -0.45
C PHE A 77 11.35 1.33 -0.24
N HIS A 78 10.56 1.93 -1.15
CA HIS A 78 9.10 1.78 -1.11
C HIS A 78 8.67 0.32 -1.26
N ARG A 79 9.26 -0.43 -2.19
CA ARG A 79 8.94 -1.86 -2.40
C ARG A 79 9.24 -2.70 -1.17
N TYR A 80 10.35 -2.46 -0.46
CA TYR A 80 10.67 -3.17 0.79
C TYR A 80 9.67 -2.88 1.89
N LEU A 81 9.27 -1.63 2.07
CA LEU A 81 8.23 -1.27 3.04
C LEU A 81 6.89 -1.91 2.68
N ALA A 82 6.51 -1.89 1.41
CA ALA A 82 5.27 -2.51 0.93
C ALA A 82 5.29 -4.03 1.11
N GLY A 83 6.41 -4.69 0.82
CA GLY A 83 6.59 -6.13 1.05
C GLY A 83 6.48 -6.50 2.54
N THR A 84 7.11 -5.71 3.42
CA THR A 84 7.02 -5.87 4.88
C THR A 84 5.57 -5.72 5.35
N LEU A 85 4.84 -4.72 4.84
CA LEU A 85 3.41 -4.55 5.11
C LEU A 85 2.60 -5.75 4.63
N GLY A 86 2.90 -6.28 3.44
CA GLY A 86 2.22 -7.47 2.91
C GLY A 86 2.36 -8.68 3.83
N ILE A 87 3.57 -8.96 4.31
CA ILE A 87 3.84 -10.04 5.28
C ILE A 87 3.07 -9.78 6.58
N LEU A 88 3.09 -8.56 7.09
CA LEU A 88 2.37 -8.18 8.32
C LEU A 88 0.86 -8.40 8.17
N VAL A 89 0.28 -8.07 7.02
CA VAL A 89 -1.15 -8.29 6.73
C VAL A 89 -1.50 -9.78 6.77
N PHE A 90 -0.69 -10.66 6.18
CA PHE A 90 -0.92 -12.11 6.25
C PHE A 90 -0.81 -12.64 7.68
N ILE A 91 0.16 -12.15 8.46
CA ILE A 91 0.28 -12.50 9.89
C ILE A 91 -0.98 -12.04 10.65
N ILE A 92 -1.44 -10.81 10.45
CA ILE A 92 -2.67 -10.28 11.08
C ILE A 92 -3.87 -11.16 10.71
N THR A 93 -4.04 -11.48 9.43
CA THR A 93 -5.12 -12.35 8.96
C THR A 93 -5.10 -13.70 9.67
N PHE A 94 -3.95 -14.36 9.71
CA PHE A 94 -3.78 -15.64 10.40
C PHE A 94 -4.13 -15.53 11.90
N LEU A 95 -3.62 -14.51 12.57
CA LEU A 95 -3.88 -14.29 14.00
C LEU A 95 -5.36 -13.98 14.28
N MET A 96 -6.01 -13.19 13.42
CA MET A 96 -7.45 -12.92 13.55
C MET A 96 -8.28 -14.19 13.40
N LEU A 97 -8.02 -14.99 12.37
CA LEU A 97 -8.71 -16.26 12.14
C LEU A 97 -8.53 -17.25 13.31
N LYS A 98 -7.38 -17.20 13.97
CA LYS A 98 -7.06 -18.09 15.11
C LYS A 98 -7.64 -17.60 16.42
N TYR A 99 -7.54 -16.32 16.74
CA TYR A 99 -7.81 -15.79 18.09
C TYR A 99 -9.04 -14.87 18.19
N ALA A 100 -9.46 -14.21 17.11
CA ALA A 100 -10.60 -13.30 17.10
C ALA A 100 -11.85 -13.94 16.46
N LYS A 101 -12.24 -15.13 16.93
CA LYS A 101 -13.33 -15.94 16.34
C LYS A 101 -14.71 -15.27 16.35
N HIS A 102 -14.91 -14.22 17.15
CA HIS A 102 -16.13 -13.43 17.19
C HIS A 102 -16.21 -12.44 16.01
N VAL A 103 -15.10 -12.17 15.32
CA VAL A 103 -15.08 -11.31 14.13
C VAL A 103 -15.41 -12.16 12.90
N PRO A 104 -16.34 -11.73 12.03
CA PRO A 104 -16.65 -12.44 10.79
C PRO A 104 -15.39 -12.66 9.94
N LYS A 105 -15.18 -13.88 9.48
CA LYS A 105 -13.97 -14.29 8.74
C LYS A 105 -13.77 -13.50 7.45
N ILE A 106 -14.86 -12.94 6.89
CA ILE A 106 -14.80 -12.13 5.67
C ILE A 106 -13.86 -10.92 5.83
N TYR A 107 -13.79 -10.28 7.01
CA TYR A 107 -12.96 -9.09 7.21
C TYR A 107 -11.45 -9.38 7.12
N PRO A 108 -10.86 -10.33 7.87
CA PRO A 108 -9.45 -10.63 7.69
C PRO A 108 -9.13 -11.27 6.32
N ILE A 109 -10.04 -12.06 5.75
CA ILE A 109 -9.83 -12.65 4.41
C ILE A 109 -9.82 -11.57 3.32
N SER A 110 -10.79 -10.62 3.35
CA SER A 110 -10.82 -9.53 2.39
C SER A 110 -9.55 -8.67 2.44
N LEU A 111 -8.96 -8.50 3.62
CA LEU A 111 -7.70 -7.79 3.79
C LEU A 111 -6.54 -8.50 3.07
N SER A 112 -6.45 -9.85 3.18
CA SER A 112 -5.45 -10.64 2.47
C SER A 112 -5.66 -10.62 0.95
N ILE A 113 -6.89 -10.69 0.49
CA ILE A 113 -7.21 -10.57 -0.94
C ILE A 113 -6.80 -9.19 -1.45
N LEU A 114 -7.14 -8.15 -0.70
CA LEU A 114 -6.82 -6.77 -1.09
C LEU A 114 -5.31 -6.54 -1.19
N ILE A 115 -4.49 -7.09 -0.27
CA ILE A 115 -3.04 -6.90 -0.32
C ILE A 115 -2.40 -7.61 -1.53
N VAL A 116 -2.96 -8.74 -1.98
CA VAL A 116 -2.53 -9.39 -3.22
C VAL A 116 -2.86 -8.52 -4.43
N ILE A 117 -4.08 -7.99 -4.50
CA ILE A 117 -4.49 -7.06 -5.56
C ILE A 117 -3.60 -5.81 -5.53
N GLN A 118 -3.32 -5.26 -4.35
CA GLN A 118 -2.46 -4.10 -4.15
C GLN A 118 -1.03 -4.34 -4.65
N SER A 119 -0.47 -5.52 -4.39
CA SER A 119 0.86 -5.92 -4.88
C SER A 119 0.87 -6.03 -6.41
N THR A 120 -0.17 -6.62 -7.01
CA THR A 120 -0.34 -6.69 -8.47
C THR A 120 -0.45 -5.29 -9.08
N MET A 121 -1.22 -4.40 -8.46
CA MET A 121 -1.31 -3.01 -8.92
C MET A 121 0.04 -2.28 -8.80
N GLY A 122 0.83 -2.55 -7.73
CA GLY A 122 2.20 -2.05 -7.61
C GLY A 122 3.12 -2.52 -8.74
N MET A 123 3.04 -3.79 -9.15
CA MET A 123 3.73 -4.30 -10.33
C MET A 123 3.29 -3.55 -11.61
N LEU A 124 1.98 -3.35 -11.78
CA LEU A 124 1.42 -2.68 -12.95
C LEU A 124 1.83 -1.20 -13.03
N THR A 125 2.11 -0.51 -11.93
CA THR A 125 2.62 0.87 -11.99
C THR A 125 3.95 0.94 -12.73
N VAL A 126 4.79 -0.06 -12.60
CA VAL A 126 6.08 -0.17 -13.31
C VAL A 126 5.87 -0.65 -14.74
N THR A 127 5.25 -1.82 -14.93
CA THR A 127 5.12 -2.46 -16.23
C THR A 127 4.23 -1.70 -17.21
N GLN A 128 3.35 -0.82 -16.72
CA GLN A 128 2.50 0.06 -17.52
C GLN A 128 2.96 1.53 -17.50
N LEU A 129 4.23 1.77 -17.15
CA LEU A 129 4.88 3.08 -17.23
C LEU A 129 4.09 4.18 -16.51
N VAL A 130 3.75 3.94 -15.23
CA VAL A 130 3.05 4.86 -14.31
C VAL A 130 1.78 5.50 -14.88
N LYS A 131 1.00 4.76 -15.67
CA LYS A 131 -0.28 5.27 -16.22
C LYS A 131 -1.15 5.86 -15.11
N PRO A 132 -1.71 7.07 -15.30
CA PRO A 132 -2.48 7.79 -14.27
C PRO A 132 -3.59 6.96 -13.61
N THR A 133 -4.35 6.21 -14.39
CA THR A 133 -5.43 5.35 -13.89
C THR A 133 -4.92 4.24 -12.96
N ILE A 134 -3.77 3.62 -13.29
CA ILE A 134 -3.18 2.54 -12.48
C ILE A 134 -2.64 3.10 -11.18
N VAL A 135 -1.89 4.21 -11.23
CA VAL A 135 -1.32 4.86 -10.04
C VAL A 135 -2.43 5.32 -9.10
N THR A 136 -3.47 5.97 -9.63
CA THR A 136 -4.61 6.43 -8.82
C THR A 136 -5.38 5.25 -8.20
N THR A 137 -5.60 4.17 -8.94
CA THR A 137 -6.24 2.96 -8.41
C THR A 137 -5.39 2.32 -7.32
N HIS A 138 -4.07 2.23 -7.51
CA HIS A 138 -3.14 1.73 -6.50
C HIS A 138 -3.20 2.56 -5.22
N LEU A 139 -3.27 3.89 -5.32
CA LEU A 139 -3.44 4.78 -4.18
C LEU A 139 -4.76 4.53 -3.43
N ILE A 140 -5.90 4.42 -4.14
CA ILE A 140 -7.21 4.15 -3.55
C ILE A 140 -7.20 2.82 -2.79
N LEU A 141 -6.65 1.77 -3.38
CA LEU A 141 -6.54 0.45 -2.76
C LEU A 141 -5.62 0.50 -1.52
N GLY A 142 -4.54 1.29 -1.57
CA GLY A 142 -3.67 1.53 -0.41
C GLY A 142 -4.42 2.18 0.75
N MET A 143 -5.19 3.25 0.48
CA MET A 143 -6.03 3.91 1.49
C MET A 143 -7.13 2.97 2.02
N THR A 144 -7.72 2.14 1.15
CA THR A 144 -8.68 1.11 1.55
C THR A 144 -8.03 0.08 2.48
N THR A 145 -6.78 -0.31 2.21
CA THR A 145 -6.01 -1.22 3.09
C THR A 145 -5.84 -0.62 4.49
N ALA A 146 -5.45 0.65 4.59
CA ALA A 146 -5.34 1.35 5.87
C ALA A 146 -6.69 1.39 6.62
N GLY A 147 -7.78 1.72 5.92
CA GLY A 147 -9.14 1.74 6.46
C GLY A 147 -9.60 0.36 6.95
N LEU A 148 -9.35 -0.70 6.19
CA LEU A 148 -9.70 -2.07 6.60
C LEU A 148 -8.86 -2.57 7.77
N LEU A 149 -7.59 -2.21 7.87
CA LEU A 149 -6.76 -2.54 9.04
C LEU A 149 -7.30 -1.87 10.31
N LEU A 150 -7.64 -0.58 10.21
CA LEU A 150 -8.28 0.15 11.30
C LEU A 150 -9.63 -0.48 11.68
N TRP A 151 -10.47 -0.80 10.69
CA TRP A 151 -11.76 -1.46 10.88
C TRP A 151 -11.62 -2.81 11.57
N ASN A 152 -10.68 -3.65 11.12
CA ASN A 152 -10.41 -4.95 11.76
C ASN A 152 -10.00 -4.78 13.23
N GLY A 153 -9.14 -3.81 13.55
CA GLY A 153 -8.78 -3.49 14.93
C GLY A 153 -9.99 -3.08 15.78
N LEU A 154 -10.88 -2.26 15.23
CA LEU A 154 -12.13 -1.86 15.90
C LEU A 154 -13.06 -3.05 16.12
N GLN A 155 -13.24 -3.94 15.14
CA GLN A 155 -14.07 -5.14 15.27
C GLN A 155 -13.58 -6.09 16.39
N ILE A 156 -12.26 -6.24 16.53
CA ILE A 156 -11.67 -7.02 17.62
C ILE A 156 -12.02 -6.40 18.99
N LYS A 157 -11.95 -5.07 19.09
CA LYS A 157 -12.15 -4.33 20.34
C LYS A 157 -13.60 -4.20 20.75
N LEU A 158 -14.51 -3.92 19.82
CA LEU A 158 -15.88 -3.50 20.13
C LEU A 158 -16.82 -4.65 20.49
N LYS A 159 -16.51 -5.91 20.14
CA LYS A 159 -17.32 -7.11 20.48
C LYS A 159 -18.83 -6.88 20.36
N ASN A 160 -19.30 -6.27 19.26
CA ASN A 160 -20.72 -5.97 19.02
C ASN A 160 -21.38 -4.97 19.99
N LYS A 161 -20.63 -4.15 20.68
CA LYS A 161 -21.19 -3.02 21.43
C LYS A 161 -21.53 -1.88 20.47
N ILE A 162 -22.63 -2.00 19.77
CA ILE A 162 -23.25 -0.87 19.04
C ILE A 162 -24.48 -0.48 19.84
N ASP A 163 -24.30 0.42 20.79
CA ASP A 163 -25.40 1.15 21.41
C ASP A 163 -25.77 2.30 20.47
N GLN A 164 -27.00 2.66 20.40
CA GLN A 164 -27.69 3.66 19.60
C GLN A 164 -26.87 4.42 18.52
N ILE A 165 -27.31 4.31 17.27
CA ILE A 165 -26.70 5.02 16.13
C ILE A 165 -27.34 6.40 16.00
N ASP A 166 -26.53 7.47 16.13
CA ASP A 166 -26.95 8.83 15.78
C ASP A 166 -26.89 9.01 14.24
N PHE A 167 -28.06 9.09 13.60
CA PHE A 167 -28.18 9.27 12.15
C PHE A 167 -27.48 10.55 11.63
N LYS A 168 -27.44 11.61 12.43
CA LYS A 168 -26.73 12.85 12.05
C LYS A 168 -25.23 12.59 11.93
N LEU A 169 -24.66 11.84 12.88
CA LEU A 169 -23.25 11.46 12.87
C LEU A 169 -22.94 10.53 11.68
N VAL A 170 -23.81 9.58 11.38
CA VAL A 170 -23.66 8.69 10.20
C VAL A 170 -23.63 9.48 8.90
N ASN A 171 -24.58 10.43 8.73
CA ASN A 171 -24.61 11.27 7.53
C ASN A 171 -23.37 12.15 7.40
N LEU A 172 -22.88 12.73 8.50
CA LEU A 172 -21.65 13.52 8.50
C LEU A 172 -20.43 12.64 8.10
N ILE A 173 -20.30 11.46 8.67
CA ILE A 173 -19.22 10.50 8.33
C ILE A 173 -19.30 10.14 6.83
N PHE A 174 -20.50 9.88 6.32
CA PHE A 174 -20.70 9.55 4.90
C PHE A 174 -20.24 10.70 3.99
N ILE A 175 -20.61 11.93 4.30
CA ILE A 175 -20.17 13.13 3.54
C ILE A 175 -18.65 13.26 3.61
N CYS A 176 -18.02 13.08 4.78
CA CYS A 176 -16.57 13.13 4.94
C CYS A 176 -15.86 12.05 4.09
N ILE A 177 -16.40 10.82 4.05
CA ILE A 177 -15.86 9.74 3.22
C ILE A 177 -15.95 10.09 1.73
N LEU A 178 -17.08 10.61 1.28
CA LEU A 178 -17.24 11.04 -0.12
C LEU A 178 -16.27 12.17 -0.49
N ALA A 179 -16.11 13.17 0.37
CA ALA A 179 -15.17 14.26 0.17
C ALA A 179 -13.72 13.74 0.11
N LEU A 180 -13.36 12.79 0.99
CA LEU A 180 -12.05 12.15 1.00
C LEU A 180 -11.79 11.36 -0.30
N ILE A 181 -12.76 10.57 -0.76
CA ILE A 181 -12.65 9.82 -2.03
C ILE A 181 -12.43 10.80 -3.19
N LEU A 182 -13.22 11.87 -3.26
CA LEU A 182 -13.07 12.89 -4.30
C LEU A 182 -11.67 13.54 -4.25
N GLN A 183 -11.20 13.89 -3.07
CA GLN A 183 -9.87 14.47 -2.89
C GLN A 183 -8.75 13.52 -3.33
N ILE A 184 -8.85 12.22 -3.01
CA ILE A 184 -7.87 11.20 -3.43
C ILE A 184 -7.87 11.06 -4.96
N LEU A 185 -9.06 11.03 -5.59
CA LEU A 185 -9.18 10.95 -7.04
C LEU A 185 -8.56 12.17 -7.74
N LEU A 186 -8.90 13.36 -7.29
CA LEU A 186 -8.37 14.61 -7.86
C LEU A 186 -6.86 14.73 -7.61
N GLY A 187 -6.39 14.45 -6.40
CA GLY A 187 -4.96 14.48 -6.05
C GLY A 187 -4.15 13.45 -6.83
N GLY A 188 -4.63 12.22 -6.94
CA GLY A 188 -4.02 11.17 -7.75
C GLY A 188 -3.94 11.54 -9.22
N TRP A 189 -5.04 12.06 -9.78
CA TRP A 189 -5.08 12.53 -11.16
C TRP A 189 -4.10 13.69 -11.43
N THR A 190 -4.10 14.69 -10.54
CA THR A 190 -3.21 15.85 -10.67
C THR A 190 -1.74 15.45 -10.58
N SER A 191 -1.36 14.63 -9.59
CA SER A 191 0.03 14.22 -9.41
C SER A 191 0.56 13.37 -10.57
N THR A 192 -0.32 12.63 -11.25
CA THR A 192 0.10 11.75 -12.36
C THR A 192 0.11 12.41 -13.72
N ASN A 193 -0.63 13.52 -13.92
CA ASN A 193 -0.70 14.21 -15.21
C ASN A 193 0.08 15.53 -15.24
N TYR A 194 0.28 16.20 -14.09
CA TYR A 194 0.78 17.58 -14.06
C TYR A 194 1.97 17.81 -13.14
N ALA A 195 2.33 16.86 -12.28
CA ALA A 195 3.39 17.01 -11.29
C ALA A 195 4.62 16.13 -11.59
N SER A 196 4.90 15.90 -12.86
CA SER A 196 6.08 15.17 -13.35
C SER A 196 7.04 16.11 -14.07
#